data_8055e7c9aba15473358dade225655eb5
#
_entry.id   8055e7c9aba15473358dade225655eb5
#
_cell.length_a   1.000
_cell.length_b   1.000
_cell.length_c   1.000
_cell.angle_alpha   90.00
_cell.angle_beta   90.00
_cell.angle_gamma   90.00
#
_symmetry.space_group_name_H-M   'P 1'
#
loop_
_entity.id
_entity.type
_entity.pdbx_description
1 polymer ?
#
loop_
_entity_poly.entity_id
_entity_poly.type
_entity_poly.pdbx_seq_one_letter_code
_entity_poly.pdbx_strand_id
1 'polypeptide(L)'
;PSSRLVKEYSYCEKITAALLKSRTGEFDLESILFLKLRGLGIHDLGCIGECVNLERLDLSGNNITNLAPFASLRLLSVLNLSANRISNIEPLRSCDSLQNLNLAGNIISSIENLHCLQPLRKLESIRLKDNTYNYTNPVCRNTSYRTIVLDMFSNIKVLDGERVVGRGSDLYQLCKDIDDTIKAGLYKNGQLVEHPDCKPWVEDNYWDIKRSNNAIIEEAYKQFNDVLHECRLLNNRATHVISQTERSMSLKKQPKQYAI
;
A
#
# COMPACT_ATOMS: atom_id res chain seq x y z
N PRO A 1 -39.57 7.08 -1.26
CA PRO A 1 -38.96 5.79 -1.35
C PRO A 1 -37.64 5.95 -2.07
N SER A 2 -36.57 6.00 -1.28
CA SER A 2 -35.21 6.10 -1.78
C SER A 2 -34.80 4.72 -2.26
N SER A 3 -34.70 4.56 -3.57
CA SER A 3 -34.05 3.42 -4.19
C SER A 3 -32.56 3.43 -3.80
N ARG A 4 -32.20 2.69 -2.76
CA ARG A 4 -30.83 2.28 -2.52
C ARG A 4 -30.41 1.46 -3.73
N LEU A 5 -29.49 2.01 -4.52
CA LEU A 5 -28.72 1.24 -5.49
C LEU A 5 -27.94 0.19 -4.69
N VAL A 6 -28.50 -0.99 -4.58
CA VAL A 6 -27.77 -2.19 -4.19
C VAL A 6 -26.80 -2.42 -5.33
N LYS A 7 -25.52 -2.13 -5.12
CA LYS A 7 -24.46 -2.62 -6.01
C LYS A 7 -24.59 -4.14 -5.97
N GLU A 8 -25.14 -4.72 -7.01
CA GLU A 8 -25.00 -6.14 -7.27
C GLU A 8 -23.50 -6.44 -7.40
N TYR A 9 -22.93 -6.95 -6.33
CA TYR A 9 -21.64 -7.61 -6.39
C TYR A 9 -21.86 -8.90 -7.18
N SER A 10 -21.64 -8.87 -8.49
CA SER A 10 -21.59 -10.09 -9.27
C SER A 10 -20.44 -10.93 -8.72
N TYR A 11 -20.80 -12.02 -8.02
CA TYR A 11 -19.86 -13.02 -7.57
C TYR A 11 -19.17 -13.60 -8.81
N CYS A 12 -17.87 -13.32 -8.95
CA CYS A 12 -17.08 -13.83 -10.05
C CYS A 12 -16.29 -15.03 -9.54
N GLU A 13 -16.81 -16.23 -9.77
CA GLU A 13 -16.19 -17.46 -9.25
C GLU A 13 -14.86 -17.78 -9.91
N LYS A 14 -14.66 -17.34 -11.17
CA LYS A 14 -13.48 -17.62 -11.99
C LYS A 14 -12.96 -16.37 -12.69
N ILE A 15 -11.64 -16.23 -12.77
CA ILE A 15 -11.00 -15.18 -13.56
C ILE A 15 -11.04 -15.56 -15.05
N THR A 16 -11.67 -14.70 -15.84
CA THR A 16 -11.75 -14.84 -17.29
C THR A 16 -11.05 -13.67 -17.99
N ALA A 17 -10.61 -13.87 -19.24
CA ALA A 17 -10.01 -12.80 -20.06
C ALA A 17 -10.97 -11.60 -20.21
N ALA A 18 -12.27 -11.84 -20.36
CA ALA A 18 -13.27 -10.78 -20.42
C ALA A 18 -13.33 -9.94 -19.14
N LEU A 19 -13.27 -10.59 -17.97
CA LEU A 19 -13.21 -9.90 -16.68
C LEU A 19 -11.94 -9.03 -16.58
N LEU A 20 -10.79 -9.58 -16.92
CA LEU A 20 -9.50 -8.87 -16.86
C LEU A 20 -9.50 -7.64 -17.77
N LYS A 21 -9.88 -7.81 -19.03
CA LYS A 21 -10.00 -6.73 -20.02
C LYS A 21 -10.99 -5.65 -19.57
N SER A 22 -12.13 -6.03 -19.05
CA SER A 22 -13.15 -5.06 -18.56
C SER A 22 -12.70 -4.27 -17.34
N ARG A 23 -11.86 -4.85 -16.50
CA ARG A 23 -11.36 -4.20 -15.27
C ARG A 23 -10.17 -3.28 -15.50
N THR A 24 -9.34 -3.60 -16.48
CA THR A 24 -8.10 -2.87 -16.79
C THR A 24 -8.27 -1.91 -17.96
N GLY A 25 -9.17 -2.20 -18.89
CA GLY A 25 -9.29 -1.50 -20.16
C GLY A 25 -8.25 -1.95 -21.19
N GLU A 26 -7.42 -2.94 -20.86
CA GLU A 26 -6.39 -3.46 -21.76
C GLU A 26 -6.98 -4.45 -22.78
N PHE A 27 -6.44 -4.44 -24.01
CA PHE A 27 -6.85 -5.36 -25.06
C PHE A 27 -6.18 -6.73 -24.92
N ASP A 28 -4.91 -6.74 -24.47
CA ASP A 28 -4.10 -7.94 -24.32
C ASP A 28 -3.79 -8.21 -22.86
N LEU A 29 -3.80 -9.48 -22.46
CA LEU A 29 -3.52 -9.87 -21.07
C LEU A 29 -2.07 -9.59 -20.68
N GLU A 30 -1.16 -9.66 -21.63
CA GLU A 30 0.26 -9.35 -21.43
C GLU A 30 0.53 -7.88 -21.15
N SER A 31 -0.38 -6.97 -21.53
CA SER A 31 -0.26 -5.53 -21.25
C SER A 31 -0.65 -5.16 -19.81
N ILE A 32 -1.23 -6.10 -19.05
CA ILE A 32 -1.72 -5.85 -17.70
C ILE A 32 -0.53 -5.88 -16.73
N LEU A 33 -0.24 -4.71 -16.13
CA LEU A 33 0.82 -4.56 -15.12
C LEU A 33 0.27 -4.53 -13.70
N PHE A 34 -0.95 -4.00 -13.52
CA PHE A 34 -1.59 -3.82 -12.20
C PHE A 34 -3.02 -4.32 -12.22
N LEU A 35 -3.38 -5.12 -11.22
CA LEU A 35 -4.71 -5.71 -11.16
C LEU A 35 -5.24 -5.74 -9.72
N LYS A 36 -6.47 -5.28 -9.55
CA LYS A 36 -7.22 -5.33 -8.29
C LYS A 36 -8.50 -6.12 -8.47
N LEU A 37 -8.59 -7.29 -7.80
CA LEU A 37 -9.74 -8.19 -7.82
C LEU A 37 -10.16 -8.57 -6.39
N ARG A 38 -10.20 -7.60 -5.51
CA ARG A 38 -10.51 -7.79 -4.09
C ARG A 38 -12.00 -8.07 -3.86
N GLY A 39 -12.29 -9.10 -3.03
CA GLY A 39 -13.63 -9.33 -2.49
C GLY A 39 -14.67 -9.74 -3.52
N LEU A 40 -14.27 -10.41 -4.61
CA LEU A 40 -15.15 -10.83 -5.69
C LEU A 40 -15.65 -12.29 -5.57
N GLY A 41 -15.27 -12.99 -4.48
CA GLY A 41 -15.64 -14.40 -4.29
C GLY A 41 -14.87 -15.38 -5.18
N ILE A 42 -13.77 -14.96 -5.80
CA ILE A 42 -12.98 -15.75 -6.73
C ILE A 42 -12.41 -16.99 -6.02
N HIS A 43 -12.59 -18.15 -6.63
CA HIS A 43 -11.95 -19.40 -6.20
C HIS A 43 -11.05 -20.00 -7.29
N ASP A 44 -11.31 -19.72 -8.58
CA ASP A 44 -10.51 -20.17 -9.71
C ASP A 44 -9.77 -18.98 -10.35
N LEU A 45 -8.45 -19.06 -10.35
CA LEU A 45 -7.57 -18.05 -10.92
C LEU A 45 -7.60 -18.01 -12.47
N GLY A 46 -8.17 -19.01 -13.12
CA GLY A 46 -8.41 -19.03 -14.56
C GLY A 46 -7.18 -18.68 -15.38
N CYS A 47 -7.32 -17.65 -16.23
CA CYS A 47 -6.28 -17.21 -17.16
C CYS A 47 -5.29 -16.19 -16.57
N ILE A 48 -5.24 -15.97 -15.25
CA ILE A 48 -4.31 -14.99 -14.65
C ILE A 48 -2.85 -15.24 -15.02
N GLY A 49 -2.47 -16.50 -15.22
CA GLY A 49 -1.12 -16.89 -15.63
C GLY A 49 -0.69 -16.40 -17.01
N GLU A 50 -1.64 -15.94 -17.84
CA GLU A 50 -1.36 -15.34 -19.15
C GLU A 50 -0.92 -13.86 -19.02
N CYS A 51 -1.15 -13.24 -17.86
CA CYS A 51 -0.70 -11.88 -17.58
C CYS A 51 0.79 -11.87 -17.18
N VAL A 52 1.66 -12.31 -18.05
CA VAL A 52 3.09 -12.59 -17.76
C VAL A 52 3.88 -11.36 -17.30
N ASN A 53 3.43 -10.15 -17.67
CA ASN A 53 4.06 -8.89 -17.28
C ASN A 53 3.45 -8.27 -16.03
N LEU A 54 2.56 -8.99 -15.35
CA LEU A 54 1.90 -8.49 -14.14
C LEU A 54 2.91 -8.23 -13.02
N GLU A 55 2.96 -6.99 -12.54
CA GLU A 55 3.86 -6.55 -11.49
C GLU A 55 3.18 -6.48 -10.11
N ARG A 56 1.90 -6.09 -10.07
CA ARG A 56 1.16 -5.93 -8.81
C ARG A 56 -0.22 -6.53 -8.89
N LEU A 57 -0.56 -7.35 -7.91
CA LEU A 57 -1.83 -8.07 -7.85
C LEU A 57 -2.43 -8.04 -6.46
N ASP A 58 -3.67 -7.59 -6.36
CA ASP A 58 -4.48 -7.68 -5.14
C ASP A 58 -5.68 -8.61 -5.35
N LEU A 59 -5.64 -9.76 -4.70
CA LEU A 59 -6.68 -10.79 -4.67
C LEU A 59 -7.23 -11.00 -3.25
N SER A 60 -7.07 -10.01 -2.39
CA SER A 60 -7.50 -10.14 -0.98
C SER A 60 -9.01 -10.35 -0.85
N GLY A 61 -9.42 -11.10 0.19
CA GLY A 61 -10.84 -11.31 0.51
C GLY A 61 -11.58 -12.18 -0.50
N ASN A 62 -10.92 -13.17 -1.09
CA ASN A 62 -11.52 -14.14 -2.02
C ASN A 62 -11.57 -15.57 -1.40
N ASN A 63 -11.85 -16.57 -2.20
CA ASN A 63 -11.93 -17.96 -1.78
C ASN A 63 -10.85 -18.85 -2.43
N ILE A 64 -9.69 -18.27 -2.73
CA ILE A 64 -8.62 -18.94 -3.47
C ILE A 64 -7.96 -20.02 -2.61
N THR A 65 -7.76 -21.18 -3.21
CA THR A 65 -7.05 -22.33 -2.60
C THR A 65 -5.84 -22.76 -3.40
N ASN A 66 -5.89 -22.63 -4.73
CA ASN A 66 -4.87 -23.11 -5.65
C ASN A 66 -4.13 -21.94 -6.32
N LEU A 67 -2.81 -21.94 -6.22
CA LEU A 67 -1.92 -20.91 -6.77
C LEU A 67 -1.15 -21.39 -8.02
N ALA A 68 -1.48 -22.53 -8.61
CA ALA A 68 -0.74 -23.07 -9.75
C ALA A 68 -0.52 -22.06 -10.90
N PRO A 69 -1.49 -21.18 -11.26
CA PRO A 69 -1.30 -20.19 -12.31
C PRO A 69 -0.21 -19.13 -12.03
N PHE A 70 0.23 -18.96 -10.76
CA PHE A 70 1.30 -18.03 -10.42
C PHE A 70 2.69 -18.48 -10.89
N ALA A 71 2.87 -19.73 -11.26
CA ALA A 71 4.16 -20.27 -11.70
C ALA A 71 4.73 -19.54 -12.94
N SER A 72 3.89 -18.88 -13.75
CA SER A 72 4.31 -18.09 -14.91
C SER A 72 4.56 -16.62 -14.63
N LEU A 73 4.16 -16.09 -13.45
CA LEU A 73 4.19 -14.66 -13.12
C LEU A 73 5.54 -14.24 -12.52
N ARG A 74 6.62 -14.32 -13.29
CA ARG A 74 7.98 -14.05 -12.82
C ARG A 74 8.26 -12.58 -12.49
N LEU A 75 7.52 -11.64 -13.10
CA LEU A 75 7.70 -10.20 -12.89
C LEU A 75 6.89 -9.65 -11.71
N LEU A 76 6.07 -10.51 -11.08
CA LEU A 76 5.24 -10.10 -9.95
C LEU A 76 6.09 -9.65 -8.77
N SER A 77 5.96 -8.37 -8.40
CA SER A 77 6.73 -7.73 -7.32
C SER A 77 5.91 -7.54 -6.03
N VAL A 78 4.61 -7.29 -6.16
CA VAL A 78 3.70 -7.08 -5.02
C VAL A 78 2.49 -7.98 -5.15
N LEU A 79 2.27 -8.85 -4.18
CA LEU A 79 1.16 -9.80 -4.15
C LEU A 79 0.40 -9.73 -2.83
N ASN A 80 -0.88 -9.40 -2.90
CA ASN A 80 -1.78 -9.45 -1.76
C ASN A 80 -2.80 -10.58 -1.91
N LEU A 81 -2.64 -11.61 -1.10
CA LEU A 81 -3.51 -12.79 -1.00
C LEU A 81 -4.19 -12.89 0.36
N SER A 82 -4.26 -11.79 1.12
CA SER A 82 -4.84 -11.83 2.47
C SER A 82 -6.32 -12.24 2.45
N ALA A 83 -6.77 -12.87 3.53
CA ALA A 83 -8.14 -13.33 3.70
C ALA A 83 -8.59 -14.25 2.53
N ASN A 84 -7.85 -15.32 2.30
CA ASN A 84 -8.16 -16.40 1.36
C ASN A 84 -8.15 -17.75 2.10
N ARG A 85 -8.11 -18.86 1.36
CA ARG A 85 -8.09 -20.22 1.90
C ARG A 85 -6.87 -21.02 1.44
N ILE A 86 -5.71 -20.36 1.40
CA ILE A 86 -4.47 -20.90 0.84
C ILE A 86 -3.74 -21.71 1.94
N SER A 87 -3.40 -22.95 1.64
CA SER A 87 -2.54 -23.80 2.47
C SER A 87 -1.19 -24.09 1.81
N ASN A 88 -1.18 -24.21 0.48
CA ASN A 88 0.02 -24.49 -0.30
C ASN A 88 0.45 -23.25 -1.10
N ILE A 89 1.67 -22.80 -0.86
CA ILE A 89 2.28 -21.63 -1.50
C ILE A 89 3.46 -21.98 -2.42
N GLU A 90 3.70 -23.28 -2.65
CA GLU A 90 4.80 -23.78 -3.52
C GLU A 90 4.85 -23.10 -4.90
N PRO A 91 3.72 -22.83 -5.59
CA PRO A 91 3.75 -22.16 -6.89
C PRO A 91 4.37 -20.78 -6.88
N LEU A 92 4.43 -20.10 -5.74
CA LEU A 92 5.06 -18.78 -5.61
C LEU A 92 6.58 -18.81 -5.72
N ARG A 93 7.19 -20.00 -5.65
CA ARG A 93 8.64 -20.20 -5.79
C ARG A 93 9.20 -19.64 -7.10
N SER A 94 8.37 -19.58 -8.14
CA SER A 94 8.76 -19.09 -9.48
C SER A 94 8.64 -17.57 -9.64
N CYS A 95 8.11 -16.87 -8.65
CA CYS A 95 7.92 -15.42 -8.70
C CYS A 95 9.21 -14.68 -8.32
N ASP A 96 10.24 -14.76 -9.15
CA ASP A 96 11.62 -14.30 -8.86
C ASP A 96 11.73 -12.80 -8.53
N SER A 97 10.74 -11.99 -8.93
CA SER A 97 10.72 -10.55 -8.67
C SER A 97 9.95 -10.15 -7.43
N LEU A 98 9.40 -11.12 -6.68
CA LEU A 98 8.53 -10.85 -5.55
C LEU A 98 9.29 -10.16 -4.41
N GLN A 99 8.78 -8.99 -4.00
CA GLN A 99 9.33 -8.15 -2.94
C GLN A 99 8.40 -8.07 -1.74
N ASN A 100 7.09 -7.95 -1.98
CA ASN A 100 6.08 -7.79 -0.94
C ASN A 100 5.01 -8.86 -1.08
N LEU A 101 4.85 -9.68 -0.05
CA LEU A 101 3.88 -10.78 -0.01
C LEU A 101 2.99 -10.67 1.22
N ASN A 102 1.68 -10.53 1.02
CA ASN A 102 0.70 -10.56 2.09
C ASN A 102 -0.13 -11.84 2.02
N LEU A 103 0.03 -12.71 3.01
CA LEU A 103 -0.68 -13.99 3.19
C LEU A 103 -1.52 -14.01 4.47
N ALA A 104 -1.73 -12.88 5.16
CA ALA A 104 -2.48 -12.84 6.41
C ALA A 104 -3.90 -13.39 6.25
N GLY A 105 -4.39 -14.15 7.23
CA GLY A 105 -5.75 -14.70 7.18
C GLY A 105 -5.94 -15.82 6.16
N ASN A 106 -4.92 -16.66 5.98
CA ASN A 106 -4.98 -17.91 5.22
C ASN A 106 -4.89 -19.12 6.16
N ILE A 107 -4.73 -20.31 5.62
CA ILE A 107 -4.68 -21.58 6.38
C ILE A 107 -3.32 -22.27 6.30
N ILE A 108 -2.24 -21.49 6.22
CA ILE A 108 -0.87 -21.99 6.27
C ILE A 108 -0.60 -22.50 7.68
N SER A 109 -0.38 -23.83 7.82
CA SER A 109 -0.30 -24.50 9.12
C SER A 109 1.12 -24.75 9.61
N SER A 110 2.08 -24.84 8.70
CA SER A 110 3.45 -25.28 8.98
C SER A 110 4.49 -24.28 8.46
N ILE A 111 5.59 -24.19 9.19
CA ILE A 111 6.76 -23.38 8.79
C ILE A 111 7.45 -23.98 7.56
N GLU A 112 7.40 -25.30 7.41
CA GLU A 112 7.95 -26.00 6.26
C GLU A 112 7.33 -25.51 4.95
N ASN A 113 6.06 -25.11 4.97
CA ASN A 113 5.40 -24.54 3.79
C ASN A 113 6.05 -23.24 3.31
N LEU A 114 6.79 -22.52 4.19
CA LEU A 114 7.47 -21.28 3.84
C LEU A 114 8.83 -21.51 3.17
N HIS A 115 9.40 -22.73 3.25
CA HIS A 115 10.70 -23.02 2.63
C HIS A 115 10.74 -22.81 1.13
N CYS A 116 9.61 -22.94 0.44
CA CYS A 116 9.50 -22.68 -1.00
C CYS A 116 9.81 -21.22 -1.37
N LEU A 117 9.70 -20.27 -0.42
CA LEU A 117 10.00 -18.87 -0.63
C LEU A 117 11.48 -18.51 -0.44
N GLN A 118 12.32 -19.40 0.09
CA GLN A 118 13.75 -19.16 0.32
C GLN A 118 14.53 -18.75 -0.95
N PRO A 119 14.25 -19.28 -2.15
CA PRO A 119 14.90 -18.87 -3.37
C PRO A 119 14.63 -17.40 -3.76
N LEU A 120 13.57 -16.79 -3.23
CA LEU A 120 13.13 -15.43 -3.59
C LEU A 120 14.02 -14.37 -2.94
N ARG A 121 15.15 -14.09 -3.54
CA ARG A 121 16.20 -13.19 -2.99
C ARG A 121 15.76 -11.72 -2.88
N LYS A 122 14.73 -11.31 -3.64
CA LYS A 122 14.17 -9.95 -3.62
C LYS A 122 13.07 -9.76 -2.59
N LEU A 123 12.67 -10.84 -1.89
CA LEU A 123 11.59 -10.79 -0.92
C LEU A 123 12.02 -10.04 0.34
N GLU A 124 11.44 -8.85 0.54
CA GLU A 124 11.78 -7.94 1.64
C GLU A 124 10.68 -7.83 2.69
N SER A 125 9.43 -8.10 2.30
CA SER A 125 8.28 -7.98 3.20
C SER A 125 7.39 -9.20 3.10
N ILE A 126 7.14 -9.86 4.23
CA ILE A 126 6.15 -10.94 4.36
C ILE A 126 5.17 -10.56 5.46
N ARG A 127 3.88 -10.78 5.20
CA ARG A 127 2.84 -10.66 6.20
C ARG A 127 2.06 -11.97 6.30
N LEU A 128 2.18 -12.64 7.44
CA LEU A 128 1.47 -13.87 7.80
C LEU A 128 0.34 -13.62 8.79
N LYS A 129 0.45 -12.49 9.53
CA LYS A 129 -0.50 -12.02 10.52
C LYS A 129 -0.76 -10.53 10.33
N ASP A 130 -2.02 -10.13 10.49
CA ASP A 130 -2.43 -8.73 10.51
C ASP A 130 -3.25 -8.46 11.78
N ASN A 131 -2.69 -7.68 12.69
CA ASN A 131 -3.32 -7.36 13.95
C ASN A 131 -4.48 -6.36 13.80
N THR A 132 -4.48 -5.55 12.73
CA THR A 132 -5.51 -4.54 12.49
C THR A 132 -6.85 -5.18 12.11
N TYR A 133 -6.80 -6.21 11.26
CA TYR A 133 -7.99 -6.94 10.81
C TYR A 133 -8.17 -8.28 11.51
N ASN A 134 -7.31 -8.60 12.47
CA ASN A 134 -7.28 -9.89 13.17
C ASN A 134 -7.16 -11.10 12.23
N TYR A 135 -6.43 -10.92 11.11
CA TYR A 135 -6.14 -12.00 10.17
C TYR A 135 -4.88 -12.74 10.61
N THR A 136 -5.00 -14.04 10.82
CA THR A 136 -3.87 -14.88 11.25
C THR A 136 -3.82 -16.16 10.43
N ASN A 137 -2.62 -16.75 10.32
CA ASN A 137 -2.44 -18.12 9.84
C ASN A 137 -2.23 -19.06 11.03
N PRO A 138 -2.57 -20.37 10.92
CA PRO A 138 -2.29 -21.34 11.98
C PRO A 138 -0.82 -21.39 12.39
N VAL A 139 0.12 -21.21 11.46
CA VAL A 139 1.58 -21.17 11.72
C VAL A 139 1.96 -20.09 12.75
N CYS A 140 1.24 -18.98 12.80
CA CYS A 140 1.50 -17.87 13.73
C CYS A 140 1.13 -18.20 15.19
N ARG A 141 0.48 -19.33 15.47
CA ARG A 141 0.20 -19.78 16.85
C ARG A 141 1.46 -20.26 17.57
N ASN A 142 2.47 -20.65 16.82
CA ASN A 142 3.77 -20.99 17.40
C ASN A 142 4.43 -19.70 17.91
N THR A 143 4.74 -19.63 19.20
CA THR A 143 5.37 -18.45 19.84
C THR A 143 6.71 -18.09 19.23
N SER A 144 7.43 -19.07 18.70
CA SER A 144 8.76 -18.90 18.07
C SER A 144 8.70 -18.66 16.56
N TYR A 145 7.49 -18.61 15.94
CA TYR A 145 7.38 -18.52 14.48
C TYR A 145 8.15 -17.31 13.91
N ARG A 146 8.11 -16.17 14.62
CA ARG A 146 8.80 -14.95 14.20
C ARG A 146 10.31 -15.14 14.12
N THR A 147 10.91 -15.72 15.13
CA THR A 147 12.35 -16.00 15.17
C THR A 147 12.72 -16.96 14.04
N ILE A 148 11.96 -18.05 13.88
CA ILE A 148 12.23 -19.05 12.84
C ILE A 148 12.11 -18.43 11.42
N VAL A 149 11.09 -17.62 11.17
CA VAL A 149 10.93 -16.95 9.88
C VAL A 149 12.06 -15.99 9.61
N LEU A 150 12.51 -15.23 10.61
CA LEU A 150 13.64 -14.31 10.47
C LEU A 150 14.95 -15.02 10.24
N ASP A 151 15.18 -16.17 10.86
CA ASP A 151 16.38 -17.01 10.64
C ASP A 151 16.34 -17.64 9.24
N MET A 152 15.15 -18.03 8.77
CA MET A 152 14.95 -18.61 7.44
C MET A 152 15.21 -17.60 6.30
N PHE A 153 14.84 -16.33 6.51
CA PHE A 153 14.90 -15.29 5.50
C PHE A 153 15.81 -14.12 5.93
N SER A 154 17.04 -14.11 5.49
CA SER A 154 18.01 -13.06 5.83
C SER A 154 17.66 -11.68 5.22
N ASN A 155 16.93 -11.66 4.11
CA ASN A 155 16.61 -10.44 3.36
C ASN A 155 15.32 -9.74 3.82
N ILE A 156 14.54 -10.35 4.71
CA ILE A 156 13.29 -9.77 5.19
C ILE A 156 13.58 -8.53 6.05
N LYS A 157 13.04 -7.40 5.63
CA LYS A 157 13.11 -6.10 6.31
C LYS A 157 11.84 -5.80 7.12
N VAL A 158 10.69 -6.36 6.68
CA VAL A 158 9.40 -6.17 7.32
C VAL A 158 8.69 -7.52 7.49
N LEU A 159 8.36 -7.87 8.71
CA LEU A 159 7.57 -9.06 9.04
C LEU A 159 6.30 -8.63 9.79
N ASP A 160 5.13 -9.04 9.28
CA ASP A 160 3.81 -8.74 9.86
C ASP A 160 3.51 -7.24 10.05
N GLY A 161 4.12 -6.40 9.20
CA GLY A 161 4.01 -4.95 9.27
C GLY A 161 4.99 -4.26 10.22
N GLU A 162 5.79 -5.04 10.94
CA GLU A 162 6.83 -4.53 11.83
C GLU A 162 8.21 -4.61 11.15
N ARG A 163 8.99 -3.54 11.26
CA ARG A 163 10.36 -3.54 10.76
C ARG A 163 11.24 -4.47 11.60
N VAL A 164 12.11 -5.19 10.93
CA VAL A 164 13.08 -6.06 11.60
C VAL A 164 14.31 -5.22 11.97
N VAL A 165 14.61 -5.16 13.25
CA VAL A 165 15.77 -4.41 13.78
C VAL A 165 17.06 -4.94 13.15
N GLY A 166 17.91 -4.03 12.67
CA GLY A 166 19.19 -4.36 12.01
C GLY A 166 19.08 -4.79 10.55
N ARG A 167 17.86 -4.81 9.95
CA ARG A 167 17.67 -5.18 8.55
C ARG A 167 17.01 -4.05 7.76
N GLY A 168 17.82 -3.34 6.97
CA GLY A 168 17.34 -2.42 5.93
C GLY A 168 16.82 -1.06 6.36
N SER A 169 17.19 -0.61 7.56
CA SER A 169 17.09 0.78 7.96
C SER A 169 18.34 1.14 8.77
N ASP A 170 19.47 1.10 8.11
CA ASP A 170 20.77 1.48 8.72
C ASP A 170 20.69 2.87 9.34
N LEU A 171 19.92 3.78 8.71
CA LEU A 171 19.73 5.14 9.22
C LEU A 171 18.93 5.16 10.55
N TYR A 172 17.83 4.39 10.65
CA TYR A 172 17.03 4.34 11.89
C TYR A 172 17.82 3.67 13.03
N GLN A 173 18.51 2.58 12.72
CA GLN A 173 19.36 1.90 13.70
C GLN A 173 20.53 2.79 14.10
N LEU A 174 21.16 3.46 13.14
CA LEU A 174 22.22 4.44 13.39
C LEU A 174 21.72 5.60 14.28
N CYS A 175 20.57 6.17 13.98
CA CYS A 175 19.95 7.21 14.82
C CYS A 175 19.67 6.71 16.24
N LYS A 176 19.16 5.49 16.38
CA LYS A 176 18.90 4.88 17.69
C LYS A 176 20.21 4.61 18.45
N ASP A 177 21.22 4.07 17.79
CA ASP A 177 22.52 3.80 18.39
C ASP A 177 23.22 5.10 18.81
N ILE A 178 23.08 6.17 18.02
CA ILE A 178 23.55 7.51 18.37
C ILE A 178 22.79 8.05 19.59
N ASP A 179 21.45 7.95 19.60
CA ASP A 179 20.62 8.38 20.73
C ASP A 179 20.98 7.62 22.02
N ASP A 180 21.15 6.30 21.93
CA ASP A 180 21.53 5.46 23.07
C ASP A 180 22.96 5.78 23.54
N THR A 181 23.88 6.07 22.62
CA THR A 181 25.25 6.49 22.93
C THR A 181 25.29 7.87 23.57
N ILE A 182 24.50 8.82 23.07
CA ILE A 182 24.35 10.17 23.66
C ILE A 182 23.76 10.04 25.07
N LYS A 183 22.72 9.26 25.26
CA LYS A 183 22.10 9.04 26.59
C LYS A 183 23.09 8.38 27.56
N ALA A 184 23.85 7.39 27.10
CA ALA A 184 24.89 6.74 27.92
C ALA A 184 26.07 7.67 28.21
N GLY A 185 26.44 8.55 27.25
CA GLY A 185 27.55 9.50 27.39
C GLY A 185 27.22 10.72 28.22
N LEU A 186 25.95 11.13 28.29
CA LEU A 186 25.49 12.26 29.09
C LEU A 186 25.57 12.00 30.62
N TYR A 187 25.65 10.72 31.02
CA TYR A 187 25.68 10.32 32.43
C TYR A 187 26.87 9.37 32.71
N LYS A 188 28.07 9.90 32.79
CA LYS A 188 29.18 9.21 33.44
C LYS A 188 29.22 9.65 34.91
N ASN A 189 28.97 8.70 35.81
CA ASN A 189 29.02 8.92 37.27
C ASN A 189 28.02 9.96 37.81
N GLY A 190 26.84 10.11 37.18
CA GLY A 190 25.80 11.03 37.69
C GLY A 190 26.09 12.52 37.45
N GLN A 191 27.14 12.85 36.72
CA GLN A 191 27.45 14.21 36.29
C GLN A 191 27.30 14.33 34.76
N LEU A 192 26.72 15.42 34.30
CA LEU A 192 26.71 15.82 32.91
C LEU A 192 28.16 15.96 32.42
N VAL A 193 28.54 15.16 31.43
CA VAL A 193 29.84 15.31 30.77
C VAL A 193 29.72 16.51 29.85
N GLU A 194 30.49 17.58 30.14
CA GLU A 194 30.64 18.68 29.17
C GLU A 194 31.24 18.12 27.89
N HIS A 195 30.49 18.25 26.80
CA HIS A 195 30.97 17.86 25.49
C HIS A 195 32.14 18.76 25.08
N PRO A 196 33.26 18.22 24.57
CA PRO A 196 34.27 19.05 23.95
C PRO A 196 33.59 19.87 22.84
N ASP A 197 33.96 21.16 22.75
CA ASP A 197 33.47 22.06 21.71
C ASP A 197 33.66 21.41 20.33
N CYS A 198 32.62 20.76 19.84
CA CYS A 198 32.61 20.21 18.49
C CYS A 198 32.55 21.40 17.53
N LYS A 199 33.62 21.64 16.79
CA LYS A 199 33.55 22.58 15.66
C LYS A 199 32.45 22.14 14.75
N PRO A 200 31.50 23.05 14.39
CA PRO A 200 30.47 22.74 13.43
C PRO A 200 31.11 22.13 12.18
N TRP A 201 30.61 20.99 11.73
CA TRP A 201 31.12 20.30 10.53
C TRP A 201 30.79 21.04 9.23
N VAL A 202 29.96 22.08 9.33
CA VAL A 202 29.60 23.01 8.26
C VAL A 202 29.77 24.44 8.77
N GLU A 203 30.07 25.36 7.86
CA GLU A 203 30.18 26.80 8.18
C GLU A 203 28.82 27.36 8.65
N ASP A 204 28.84 28.37 9.53
CA ASP A 204 27.64 28.95 10.20
C ASP A 204 26.55 29.40 9.22
N ASN A 205 26.89 29.68 7.97
CA ASN A 205 25.98 30.12 6.89
C ASN A 205 25.66 29.01 5.89
N TYR A 206 26.08 27.78 6.13
CA TYR A 206 25.82 26.68 5.19
C TYR A 206 24.32 26.45 4.98
N TRP A 207 23.54 26.60 6.03
CA TRP A 207 22.07 26.43 6.02
C TRP A 207 21.34 27.71 5.63
N ASP A 208 22.02 28.86 5.59
CA ASP A 208 21.45 30.06 5.03
C ASP A 208 21.29 29.86 3.53
N ILE A 209 20.12 29.37 3.15
CA ILE A 209 19.70 29.37 1.75
C ILE A 209 19.82 30.82 1.31
N LYS A 210 20.93 31.17 0.67
CA LYS A 210 21.01 32.41 -0.10
C LYS A 210 19.84 32.30 -1.06
N ARG A 211 18.76 33.02 -0.74
CA ARG A 211 17.67 33.19 -1.68
C ARG A 211 18.35 33.76 -2.92
N SER A 212 18.69 32.85 -3.86
CA SER A 212 19.06 33.33 -5.18
C SER A 212 17.86 34.16 -5.58
N ASN A 213 18.08 35.43 -5.86
CA ASN A 213 17.09 36.34 -6.43
C ASN A 213 16.64 35.75 -7.78
N ASN A 214 15.89 34.67 -7.72
CA ASN A 214 15.25 34.08 -8.87
C ASN A 214 13.93 34.83 -9.04
N ALA A 215 14.05 36.06 -9.60
CA ALA A 215 12.90 36.85 -10.02
C ALA A 215 11.90 36.03 -10.82
N ILE A 216 12.37 34.98 -11.52
CA ILE A 216 11.56 34.01 -12.24
C ILE A 216 10.72 33.16 -11.29
N ILE A 217 11.26 32.71 -10.16
CA ILE A 217 10.53 31.90 -9.18
C ILE A 217 9.51 32.76 -8.42
N GLU A 218 9.87 33.98 -8.05
CA GLU A 218 8.94 34.91 -7.40
C GLU A 218 7.79 35.29 -8.32
N GLU A 219 8.09 35.57 -9.59
CA GLU A 219 7.08 35.86 -10.60
C GLU A 219 6.17 34.66 -10.87
N ALA A 220 6.73 33.43 -10.97
CA ALA A 220 5.94 32.19 -11.10
C ALA A 220 5.04 31.94 -9.88
N TYR A 221 5.54 32.22 -8.67
CA TYR A 221 4.76 32.08 -7.44
C TYR A 221 3.62 33.11 -7.37
N LYS A 222 3.86 34.33 -7.83
CA LYS A 222 2.84 35.37 -7.94
C LYS A 222 1.76 34.95 -8.93
N GLN A 223 2.13 34.55 -10.14
CA GLN A 223 1.20 34.08 -11.17
C GLN A 223 0.37 32.90 -10.70
N PHE A 224 0.97 31.94 -10.00
CA PHE A 224 0.26 30.80 -9.40
C PHE A 224 -0.79 31.26 -8.38
N ASN A 225 -0.43 32.19 -7.50
CA ASN A 225 -1.38 32.72 -6.51
C ASN A 225 -2.52 33.53 -7.16
N ASP A 226 -2.25 34.25 -8.22
CA ASP A 226 -3.26 35.00 -8.97
C ASP A 226 -4.28 34.03 -9.61
N VAL A 227 -3.79 32.95 -10.24
CA VAL A 227 -4.65 31.91 -10.82
C VAL A 227 -5.48 31.20 -9.73
N LEU A 228 -4.89 30.90 -8.58
CA LEU A 228 -5.64 30.33 -7.45
C LEU A 228 -6.73 31.28 -6.94
N HIS A 229 -6.46 32.56 -6.91
CA HIS A 229 -7.45 33.56 -6.53
C HIS A 229 -8.60 33.62 -7.52
N GLU A 230 -8.33 33.65 -8.82
CA GLU A 230 -9.35 33.60 -9.87
C GLU A 230 -10.20 32.31 -9.79
N CYS A 231 -9.57 31.16 -9.59
CA CYS A 231 -10.29 29.89 -9.41
C CYS A 231 -11.26 29.94 -8.22
N ARG A 232 -10.84 30.53 -7.09
CA ARG A 232 -11.71 30.72 -5.93
C ARG A 232 -12.90 31.65 -6.23
N LEU A 233 -12.66 32.74 -6.94
CA LEU A 233 -13.73 33.65 -7.35
C LEU A 233 -14.73 32.99 -8.30
N LEU A 234 -14.25 32.19 -9.27
CA LEU A 234 -15.10 31.45 -10.20
C LEU A 234 -15.93 30.38 -9.45
N ASN A 235 -15.31 29.67 -8.52
CA ASN A 235 -16.02 28.67 -7.70
C ASN A 235 -17.12 29.32 -6.86
N ASN A 236 -16.87 30.48 -6.24
CA ASN A 236 -17.86 31.22 -5.47
C ASN A 236 -19.02 31.70 -6.34
N ARG A 237 -18.73 32.21 -7.56
CA ARG A 237 -19.76 32.59 -8.54
C ARG A 237 -20.59 31.39 -8.97
N ALA A 238 -19.95 30.26 -9.27
CA ALA A 238 -20.66 29.02 -9.64
C ALA A 238 -21.58 28.55 -8.52
N THR A 239 -21.11 28.53 -7.28
CA THR A 239 -21.92 28.16 -6.11
C THR A 239 -23.11 29.10 -5.93
N HIS A 240 -22.91 30.42 -6.14
CA HIS A 240 -23.99 31.39 -6.05
C HIS A 240 -25.07 31.18 -7.14
N VAL A 241 -24.65 30.95 -8.39
CA VAL A 241 -25.57 30.67 -9.51
C VAL A 241 -26.35 29.37 -9.29
N ILE A 242 -25.68 28.30 -8.82
CA ILE A 242 -26.34 27.03 -8.47
C ILE A 242 -27.41 27.28 -7.40
N SER A 243 -27.05 27.97 -6.33
CA SER A 243 -27.99 28.30 -5.25
C SER A 243 -29.22 29.14 -5.73
N GLN A 244 -29.01 30.10 -6.65
CA GLN A 244 -30.10 30.86 -7.26
C GLN A 244 -31.01 30.01 -8.14
N THR A 245 -30.42 29.12 -8.94
CA THR A 245 -31.20 28.20 -9.79
C THR A 245 -32.02 27.21 -8.97
N GLU A 246 -31.46 26.67 -7.90
CA GLU A 246 -32.19 25.79 -6.97
C GLU A 246 -33.32 26.49 -6.29
N ARG A 247 -33.15 27.75 -5.85
CA ARG A 247 -34.26 28.58 -5.29
C ARG A 247 -35.34 28.84 -6.30
N SER A 248 -34.99 29.16 -7.56
CA SER A 248 -35.99 29.42 -8.63
C SER A 248 -36.72 28.14 -9.01
N MET A 249 -36.10 26.97 -8.99
CA MET A 249 -36.78 25.68 -9.23
C MET A 249 -37.66 25.31 -8.08
N SER A 250 -37.30 25.59 -6.83
CA SER A 250 -38.14 25.34 -5.65
C SER A 250 -39.41 26.19 -5.64
N LEU A 251 -39.31 27.44 -6.06
CA LEU A 251 -40.47 28.36 -6.19
C LEU A 251 -41.45 27.93 -7.30
N LYS A 252 -40.96 27.32 -8.39
CA LYS A 252 -41.81 26.79 -9.48
C LYS A 252 -42.52 25.49 -9.13
N LYS A 253 -42.14 24.80 -8.05
CA LYS A 253 -42.78 23.55 -7.59
C LYS A 253 -43.92 23.73 -6.58
N GLN A 254 -44.31 24.94 -6.20
CA GLN A 254 -45.52 25.16 -5.38
C GLN A 254 -46.76 24.93 -6.24
N PRO A 255 -47.63 23.97 -5.89
CA PRO A 255 -48.90 23.79 -6.62
C PRO A 255 -49.76 25.02 -6.42
N LYS A 256 -50.30 25.58 -7.52
CA LYS A 256 -51.36 26.60 -7.47
C LYS A 256 -52.52 25.99 -6.71
N GLN A 257 -52.76 26.44 -5.49
CA GLN A 257 -54.05 26.22 -4.82
C GLN A 257 -55.11 26.92 -5.64
N TYR A 258 -55.95 26.17 -6.35
CA TYR A 258 -57.21 26.66 -6.89
C TYR A 258 -58.20 26.78 -5.72
N ALA A 259 -58.52 27.99 -5.33
CA ALA A 259 -59.66 28.26 -4.48
C ALA A 259 -60.94 27.94 -5.26
N ILE A 260 -61.77 27.07 -4.69
CA ILE A 260 -63.17 26.85 -5.08
C ILE A 260 -64.00 27.86 -4.34
#